data_caa05330802ef1f367cf02b0e1456066
#
_entry.id   caa05330802ef1f367cf02b0e1456066
#
_cell.length_a   1.000
_cell.length_b   1.000
_cell.length_c   1.000
_cell.angle_alpha   90.00
_cell.angle_beta   90.00
_cell.angle_gamma   90.00
#
_symmetry.space_group_name_H-M   'P 1'
#
loop_
_entity.id
_entity.type
_entity.pdbx_description
1 polymer ?
#
loop_
_entity_poly.entity_id
_entity_poly.type
_entity_poly.pdbx_seq_one_letter_code
_entity_poly.pdbx_strand_id
1 'polypeptide(L)'
;MPTIREELHLTKSQIGNLVIVSVSSTIVARLLIGRLCDTWGPRKTAIRLLLIGSLPVFFVGLAKDYTTFLLFRAAIGLIGASFVVTQFHTSMMFAKNIKGTANAVAGGWGNLGGGVTNMVMPLIFAAIVAAGFTKGEAWRYAMIVPGAMMLIVAFLYYKFTKDTPIGNYDEIGRTKATREKTDYSILADWRIWALMFAYAMCFGMEITFDNVASLHFVDTFKLSQSSAGFWAGVFGFMNLFARALGGVVSDKVGSKHGMKGKGFLLAAMLLLEGVGIILFANAGSFGLAIVCMLSFALFLKMANGATYGIVPFINEKNVGLVSGIVGAGGNLGGMLFGFLFKSKSITYVDAFTYIGITVMVVSAVVFVTKFKKSEATEFVLEEKEMAVA
;
A
#
# COMPACT_ATOMS: atom_id res chain seq x y z
N MET A 1 -18.27 -5.89 -10.44
CA MET A 1 -19.09 -6.04 -9.18
C MET A 1 -20.61 -6.02 -9.40
N PRO A 2 -21.24 -5.09 -10.17
CA PRO A 2 -22.72 -5.13 -10.33
C PRO A 2 -23.22 -6.48 -10.81
N THR A 3 -22.72 -7.00 -11.91
CA THR A 3 -23.10 -8.32 -12.47
C THR A 3 -22.94 -9.47 -11.47
N ILE A 4 -21.81 -9.50 -10.72
CA ILE A 4 -21.55 -10.54 -9.71
C ILE A 4 -22.56 -10.42 -8.55
N ARG A 5 -22.91 -9.19 -8.16
CA ARG A 5 -23.90 -8.93 -7.13
C ARG A 5 -25.28 -9.47 -7.54
N GLU A 6 -25.67 -9.20 -8.78
CA GLU A 6 -26.97 -9.66 -9.31
C GLU A 6 -27.02 -11.19 -9.41
N GLU A 7 -25.97 -11.81 -9.97
CA GLU A 7 -25.93 -13.26 -10.18
C GLU A 7 -25.85 -14.07 -8.88
N LEU A 8 -25.04 -13.63 -7.93
CA LEU A 8 -24.88 -14.30 -6.63
C LEU A 8 -25.85 -13.77 -5.56
N HIS A 9 -26.83 -12.91 -5.94
CA HIS A 9 -27.84 -12.31 -5.06
C HIS A 9 -27.26 -11.68 -3.79
N LEU A 10 -26.11 -10.97 -3.91
CA LEU A 10 -25.39 -10.44 -2.77
C LEU A 10 -26.06 -9.22 -2.16
N THR A 11 -26.29 -9.25 -0.85
CA THR A 11 -26.74 -8.10 -0.08
C THR A 11 -25.64 -7.05 0.10
N LYS A 12 -26.01 -5.81 0.45
CA LYS A 12 -25.04 -4.75 0.77
C LYS A 12 -24.10 -5.15 1.91
N SER A 13 -24.61 -5.83 2.93
CA SER A 13 -23.81 -6.33 4.05
C SER A 13 -22.78 -7.37 3.61
N GLN A 14 -23.19 -8.31 2.76
CA GLN A 14 -22.29 -9.33 2.20
C GLN A 14 -21.18 -8.71 1.36
N ILE A 15 -21.47 -7.69 0.54
CA ILE A 15 -20.46 -6.95 -0.20
C ILE A 15 -19.46 -6.29 0.75
N GLY A 16 -19.94 -5.67 1.83
CA GLY A 16 -19.05 -5.12 2.87
C GLY A 16 -18.14 -6.19 3.49
N ASN A 17 -18.67 -7.36 3.79
CA ASN A 17 -17.89 -8.48 4.32
C ASN A 17 -16.81 -8.97 3.34
N LEU A 18 -17.08 -9.00 2.02
CA LEU A 18 -16.09 -9.34 1.00
C LEU A 18 -14.89 -8.41 1.03
N VAL A 19 -15.13 -7.10 1.22
CA VAL A 19 -14.06 -6.10 1.34
C VAL A 19 -13.27 -6.31 2.62
N ILE A 20 -13.95 -6.44 3.76
CA ILE A 20 -13.33 -6.64 5.07
C ILE A 20 -12.44 -7.89 5.06
N VAL A 21 -12.96 -9.02 4.59
CA VAL A 21 -12.21 -10.28 4.54
C VAL A 21 -10.99 -10.17 3.64
N SER A 22 -11.13 -9.56 2.46
CA SER A 22 -10.01 -9.36 1.53
C SER A 22 -8.90 -8.48 2.15
N VAL A 23 -9.28 -7.38 2.81
CA VAL A 23 -8.32 -6.48 3.48
C VAL A 23 -7.67 -7.17 4.68
N SER A 24 -8.43 -7.89 5.50
CA SER A 24 -7.90 -8.65 6.65
C SER A 24 -6.90 -9.72 6.21
N SER A 25 -7.20 -10.46 5.14
CA SER A 25 -6.26 -11.42 4.55
C SER A 25 -4.97 -10.75 4.08
N THR A 26 -5.06 -9.57 3.49
CA THR A 26 -3.89 -8.78 3.08
C THR A 26 -3.03 -8.39 4.28
N ILE A 27 -3.64 -7.99 5.41
CA ILE A 27 -2.90 -7.62 6.63
C ILE A 27 -2.06 -8.81 7.12
N VAL A 28 -2.69 -9.98 7.28
CA VAL A 28 -2.01 -11.22 7.70
C VAL A 28 -0.91 -11.60 6.71
N ALA A 29 -1.22 -11.57 5.41
CA ALA A 29 -0.26 -11.92 4.37
C ALA A 29 0.96 -11.00 4.36
N ARG A 30 0.82 -9.71 4.59
CA ARG A 30 1.95 -8.76 4.64
C ARG A 30 2.95 -9.09 5.74
N LEU A 31 2.48 -9.50 6.92
CA LEU A 31 3.33 -9.93 8.02
C LEU A 31 4.13 -11.19 7.66
N LEU A 32 3.46 -12.21 7.08
CA LEU A 32 4.09 -13.46 6.67
C LEU A 32 5.08 -13.26 5.52
N ILE A 33 4.68 -12.54 4.49
CA ILE A 33 5.49 -12.31 3.27
C ILE A 33 6.72 -11.46 3.58
N GLY A 34 6.62 -10.49 4.49
CA GLY A 34 7.78 -9.71 4.95
C GLY A 34 8.89 -10.62 5.48
N ARG A 35 8.52 -11.57 6.37
CA ARG A 35 9.47 -12.57 6.88
C ARG A 35 10.01 -13.50 5.79
N LEU A 36 9.16 -13.91 4.84
CA LEU A 36 9.59 -14.76 3.75
C LEU A 36 10.58 -14.05 2.82
N CYS A 37 10.46 -12.74 2.63
CA CYS A 37 11.44 -11.94 1.89
C CYS A 37 12.82 -11.98 2.56
N ASP A 38 12.87 -11.83 3.89
CA ASP A 38 14.13 -11.90 4.64
C ASP A 38 14.77 -13.30 4.54
N THR A 39 13.95 -14.36 4.55
CA THR A 39 14.44 -15.74 4.63
C THR A 39 14.67 -16.42 3.27
N TRP A 40 13.78 -16.24 2.31
CA TRP A 40 13.84 -16.91 0.99
C TRP A 40 14.45 -16.02 -0.10
N GLY A 41 14.53 -14.72 0.15
CA GLY A 41 14.84 -13.69 -0.82
C GLY A 41 13.59 -13.18 -1.54
N PRO A 42 13.63 -11.91 -2.00
CA PRO A 42 12.49 -11.25 -2.62
C PRO A 42 12.09 -11.91 -3.94
N ARG A 43 13.04 -12.38 -4.74
CA ARG A 43 12.78 -13.02 -6.04
C ARG A 43 11.95 -14.29 -5.90
N LYS A 44 12.37 -15.22 -5.05
CA LYS A 44 11.63 -16.47 -4.82
C LYS A 44 10.28 -16.22 -4.17
N THR A 45 10.21 -15.26 -3.25
CA THR A 45 8.96 -14.89 -2.57
C THR A 45 7.97 -14.30 -3.55
N ALA A 46 8.39 -13.38 -4.45
CA ALA A 46 7.54 -12.81 -5.48
C ALA A 46 6.97 -13.88 -6.40
N ILE A 47 7.84 -14.74 -6.95
CA ILE A 47 7.43 -15.79 -7.89
C ILE A 47 6.39 -16.71 -7.24
N ARG A 48 6.66 -17.21 -6.02
CA ARG A 48 5.73 -18.09 -5.31
C ARG A 48 4.40 -17.43 -4.99
N LEU A 49 4.44 -16.17 -4.53
CA LEU A 49 3.23 -15.39 -4.26
C LEU A 49 2.37 -15.22 -5.52
N LEU A 50 2.99 -14.91 -6.66
CA LEU A 50 2.28 -14.74 -7.92
C LEU A 50 1.73 -16.06 -8.44
N LEU A 51 2.50 -17.16 -8.40
CA LEU A 51 2.05 -18.48 -8.85
C LEU A 51 0.91 -19.01 -7.98
N ILE A 52 1.06 -18.99 -6.64
CA ILE A 52 0.03 -19.47 -5.73
C ILE A 52 -1.20 -18.55 -5.78
N GLY A 53 -0.98 -17.23 -5.81
CA GLY A 53 -2.05 -16.24 -5.88
C GLY A 53 -2.81 -16.24 -7.20
N SER A 54 -2.22 -16.68 -8.31
CA SER A 54 -2.94 -16.78 -9.59
C SER A 54 -4.06 -17.84 -9.53
N LEU A 55 -3.90 -18.89 -8.75
CA LEU A 55 -4.89 -19.97 -8.64
C LEU A 55 -6.28 -19.45 -8.19
N PRO A 56 -6.42 -18.76 -7.05
CA PRO A 56 -7.74 -18.23 -6.66
C PRO A 56 -8.28 -17.19 -7.65
N VAL A 57 -7.43 -16.48 -8.40
CA VAL A 57 -7.87 -15.54 -9.44
C VAL A 57 -8.47 -16.30 -10.64
N PHE A 58 -7.81 -17.37 -11.12
CA PHE A 58 -8.34 -18.20 -12.19
C PHE A 58 -9.65 -18.88 -11.79
N PHE A 59 -9.72 -19.39 -10.55
CA PHE A 59 -10.84 -20.23 -10.11
C PHE A 59 -11.97 -19.47 -9.43
N VAL A 60 -11.85 -18.15 -9.19
CA VAL A 60 -12.96 -17.35 -8.62
C VAL A 60 -14.25 -17.43 -9.46
N GLY A 61 -14.11 -17.64 -10.76
CA GLY A 61 -15.24 -17.88 -11.66
C GLY A 61 -16.05 -19.15 -11.34
N LEU A 62 -15.54 -20.08 -10.53
CA LEU A 62 -16.26 -21.27 -10.08
C LEU A 62 -17.19 -21.00 -8.89
N ALA A 63 -17.13 -19.80 -8.29
CA ALA A 63 -18.02 -19.44 -7.19
C ALA A 63 -19.49 -19.43 -7.64
N LYS A 64 -20.35 -20.17 -6.91
CA LYS A 64 -21.77 -20.31 -7.16
C LYS A 64 -22.63 -19.63 -6.10
N ASP A 65 -22.06 -19.26 -4.97
CA ASP A 65 -22.72 -18.68 -3.83
C ASP A 65 -21.82 -17.69 -3.08
N TYR A 66 -22.42 -16.98 -2.12
CA TYR A 66 -21.70 -16.00 -1.29
C TYR A 66 -20.49 -16.59 -0.56
N THR A 67 -20.63 -17.79 0.01
CA THR A 67 -19.59 -18.38 0.87
C THR A 67 -18.36 -18.77 0.04
N THR A 68 -18.57 -19.44 -1.09
CA THR A 68 -17.46 -19.79 -2.00
C THR A 68 -16.80 -18.55 -2.59
N PHE A 69 -17.59 -17.53 -2.94
CA PHE A 69 -17.02 -16.26 -3.41
C PHE A 69 -16.24 -15.53 -2.32
N LEU A 70 -16.70 -15.55 -1.06
CA LEU A 70 -16.01 -15.00 0.10
C LEU A 70 -14.63 -15.67 0.32
N LEU A 71 -14.56 -17.00 0.21
CA LEU A 71 -13.32 -17.76 0.34
C LEU A 71 -12.31 -17.40 -0.78
N PHE A 72 -12.78 -17.30 -2.03
CA PHE A 72 -11.92 -16.82 -3.12
C PHE A 72 -11.44 -15.39 -2.88
N ARG A 73 -12.30 -14.49 -2.39
CA ARG A 73 -11.93 -13.09 -2.05
C ARG A 73 -10.90 -13.03 -0.92
N ALA A 74 -11.01 -13.92 0.09
CA ALA A 74 -9.99 -14.06 1.13
C ALA A 74 -8.64 -14.50 0.54
N ALA A 75 -8.64 -15.52 -0.31
CA ALA A 75 -7.43 -16.03 -0.95
C ALA A 75 -6.79 -15.00 -1.90
N ILE A 76 -7.59 -14.28 -2.70
CA ILE A 76 -7.13 -13.19 -3.56
C ILE A 76 -6.54 -12.05 -2.72
N GLY A 77 -7.09 -11.76 -1.55
CA GLY A 77 -6.58 -10.75 -0.63
C GLY A 77 -5.11 -10.96 -0.22
N LEU A 78 -4.64 -12.23 -0.19
CA LEU A 78 -3.24 -12.56 0.13
C LEU A 78 -2.26 -11.93 -0.88
N ILE A 79 -2.68 -11.73 -2.15
CA ILE A 79 -1.86 -11.14 -3.22
C ILE A 79 -1.49 -9.69 -2.89
N GLY A 80 -2.29 -8.99 -2.11
CA GLY A 80 -2.00 -7.63 -1.66
C GLY A 80 -0.69 -7.49 -0.86
N ALA A 81 -0.10 -8.62 -0.42
CA ALA A 81 1.23 -8.66 0.18
C ALA A 81 2.37 -8.47 -0.85
N SER A 82 2.09 -8.52 -2.16
CA SER A 82 3.07 -8.22 -3.21
C SER A 82 3.71 -6.85 -3.06
N PHE A 83 2.99 -5.89 -2.48
CA PHE A 83 3.53 -4.58 -2.13
C PHE A 83 4.76 -4.69 -1.22
N VAL A 84 4.73 -5.53 -0.18
CA VAL A 84 5.86 -5.74 0.74
C VAL A 84 7.06 -6.33 -0.01
N VAL A 85 6.83 -7.29 -0.90
CA VAL A 85 7.90 -7.86 -1.73
C VAL A 85 8.54 -6.78 -2.59
N THR A 86 7.73 -5.94 -3.25
CA THR A 86 8.22 -4.86 -4.11
C THR A 86 9.06 -3.86 -3.32
N GLN A 87 8.57 -3.39 -2.17
CA GLN A 87 9.31 -2.43 -1.33
C GLN A 87 10.61 -3.04 -0.78
N PHE A 88 10.57 -4.29 -0.34
CA PHE A 88 11.77 -5.00 0.09
C PHE A 88 12.79 -5.14 -1.04
N HIS A 89 12.37 -5.65 -2.19
CA HIS A 89 13.23 -5.90 -3.33
C HIS A 89 13.87 -4.61 -3.86
N THR A 90 13.07 -3.56 -4.01
CA THR A 90 13.57 -2.23 -4.38
C THR A 90 14.60 -1.73 -3.36
N SER A 91 14.36 -1.93 -2.07
CA SER A 91 15.31 -1.54 -1.01
C SER A 91 16.64 -2.30 -1.09
N MET A 92 16.64 -3.53 -1.61
CA MET A 92 17.86 -4.33 -1.80
C MET A 92 18.63 -3.96 -3.08
N MET A 93 17.92 -3.49 -4.12
CA MET A 93 18.50 -3.22 -5.43
C MET A 93 19.11 -1.83 -5.57
N PHE A 94 18.68 -0.85 -4.78
CA PHE A 94 19.07 0.54 -4.92
C PHE A 94 20.00 1.01 -3.79
N ALA A 95 20.92 1.89 -4.14
CA ALA A 95 21.88 2.49 -3.21
C ALA A 95 21.19 3.31 -2.10
N LYS A 96 21.85 3.46 -0.94
CA LYS A 96 21.27 4.08 0.26
C LYS A 96 20.77 5.52 0.03
N ASN A 97 21.46 6.29 -0.83
CA ASN A 97 21.14 7.69 -1.12
C ASN A 97 19.88 7.91 -1.96
N ILE A 98 19.43 6.89 -2.72
CA ILE A 98 18.23 6.97 -3.60
C ILE A 98 17.18 5.93 -3.23
N LYS A 99 17.37 5.18 -2.17
CA LYS A 99 16.48 4.08 -1.75
C LYS A 99 15.07 4.55 -1.45
N GLY A 100 14.90 5.71 -0.83
CA GLY A 100 13.61 6.31 -0.55
C GLY A 100 12.87 6.70 -1.84
N THR A 101 13.59 7.34 -2.76
CA THR A 101 13.06 7.68 -4.10
C THR A 101 12.62 6.43 -4.85
N ALA A 102 13.47 5.40 -4.92
CA ALA A 102 13.17 4.17 -5.63
C ALA A 102 11.92 3.46 -5.05
N ASN A 103 11.82 3.34 -3.73
CA ASN A 103 10.65 2.77 -3.06
C ASN A 103 9.38 3.59 -3.30
N ALA A 104 9.48 4.91 -3.26
CA ALA A 104 8.35 5.81 -3.49
C ALA A 104 7.83 5.72 -4.93
N VAL A 105 8.72 5.66 -5.92
CA VAL A 105 8.37 5.46 -7.33
C VAL A 105 7.71 4.09 -7.51
N ALA A 106 8.36 3.01 -7.05
CA ALA A 106 7.80 1.66 -7.16
C ALA A 106 6.41 1.54 -6.51
N GLY A 107 6.22 2.13 -5.31
CA GLY A 107 4.93 2.14 -4.62
C GLY A 107 3.88 3.01 -5.30
N GLY A 108 4.25 4.18 -5.84
CA GLY A 108 3.35 5.07 -6.56
C GLY A 108 2.82 4.43 -7.84
N TRP A 109 3.70 3.89 -8.66
CA TRP A 109 3.33 3.19 -9.89
C TRP A 109 2.56 1.89 -9.61
N GLY A 110 2.92 1.15 -8.56
CA GLY A 110 2.18 -0.05 -8.15
C GLY A 110 0.72 0.25 -7.79
N ASN A 111 0.45 1.38 -7.12
CA ASN A 111 -0.91 1.78 -6.74
C ASN A 111 -1.78 2.20 -7.94
N LEU A 112 -1.19 2.55 -9.08
CA LEU A 112 -1.95 2.79 -10.32
C LEU A 112 -2.64 1.52 -10.84
N GLY A 113 -2.15 0.33 -10.48
CA GLY A 113 -2.72 -0.93 -10.90
C GLY A 113 -4.22 -1.05 -10.59
N GLY A 114 -4.69 -0.50 -9.47
CA GLY A 114 -6.11 -0.43 -9.13
C GLY A 114 -6.91 0.40 -10.13
N GLY A 115 -6.41 1.59 -10.49
CA GLY A 115 -7.03 2.45 -11.51
C GLY A 115 -7.06 1.80 -12.89
N VAL A 116 -5.93 1.22 -13.32
CA VAL A 116 -5.84 0.50 -14.60
C VAL A 116 -6.81 -0.67 -14.65
N THR A 117 -6.92 -1.45 -13.58
CA THR A 117 -7.86 -2.58 -13.50
C THR A 117 -9.30 -2.09 -13.62
N ASN A 118 -9.66 -0.99 -12.97
CA ASN A 118 -11.00 -0.40 -13.05
C ASN A 118 -11.35 0.09 -14.47
N MET A 119 -10.38 0.50 -15.26
CA MET A 119 -10.59 0.91 -16.65
C MET A 119 -10.61 -0.28 -17.62
N VAL A 120 -9.69 -1.23 -17.46
CA VAL A 120 -9.47 -2.32 -18.42
C VAL A 120 -10.45 -3.47 -18.25
N MET A 121 -10.77 -3.85 -17.00
CA MET A 121 -11.66 -5.01 -16.76
C MET A 121 -13.07 -4.85 -17.33
N PRO A 122 -13.72 -3.67 -17.28
CA PRO A 122 -15.01 -3.47 -17.96
C PRO A 122 -14.93 -3.62 -19.49
N LEU A 123 -13.80 -3.21 -20.09
CA LEU A 123 -13.59 -3.37 -21.54
C LEU A 123 -13.42 -4.84 -21.93
N ILE A 124 -12.66 -5.61 -21.15
CA ILE A 124 -12.52 -7.05 -21.33
C ILE A 124 -13.88 -7.73 -21.18
N PHE A 125 -14.64 -7.39 -20.14
CA PHE A 125 -15.99 -7.90 -19.91
C PHE A 125 -16.90 -7.60 -21.11
N ALA A 126 -16.93 -6.36 -21.59
CA ALA A 126 -17.73 -5.94 -22.73
C ALA A 126 -17.36 -6.69 -24.01
N ALA A 127 -16.06 -6.89 -24.25
CA ALA A 127 -15.57 -7.66 -25.41
C ALA A 127 -16.04 -9.13 -25.36
N ILE A 128 -16.02 -9.76 -24.19
CA ILE A 128 -16.49 -11.15 -24.02
C ILE A 128 -18.00 -11.23 -24.24
N VAL A 129 -18.78 -10.27 -23.74
CA VAL A 129 -20.24 -10.20 -24.00
C VAL A 129 -20.52 -10.00 -25.49
N ALA A 130 -19.74 -9.12 -26.15
CA ALA A 130 -19.87 -8.90 -27.60
C ALA A 130 -19.51 -10.15 -28.43
N ALA A 131 -18.66 -11.05 -27.90
CA ALA A 131 -18.34 -12.35 -28.50
C ALA A 131 -19.46 -13.40 -28.31
N GLY A 132 -20.60 -13.04 -27.70
CA GLY A 132 -21.79 -13.91 -27.58
C GLY A 132 -21.93 -14.65 -26.25
N PHE A 133 -21.07 -14.39 -25.26
CA PHE A 133 -21.20 -14.99 -23.93
C PHE A 133 -22.23 -14.24 -23.08
N THR A 134 -22.88 -14.95 -22.19
CA THR A 134 -23.80 -14.34 -21.23
C THR A 134 -23.02 -13.47 -20.22
N LYS A 135 -23.69 -12.50 -19.59
CA LYS A 135 -23.05 -11.64 -18.56
C LYS A 135 -22.47 -12.46 -17.39
N GLY A 136 -23.13 -13.56 -17.01
CA GLY A 136 -22.65 -14.48 -15.98
C GLY A 136 -21.36 -15.20 -16.36
N GLU A 137 -21.25 -15.66 -17.59
CA GLU A 137 -20.02 -16.29 -18.11
C GLU A 137 -18.93 -15.25 -18.33
N ALA A 138 -19.27 -14.09 -18.86
CA ALA A 138 -18.30 -13.05 -19.23
C ALA A 138 -17.45 -12.57 -18.04
N TRP A 139 -18.04 -12.34 -16.85
CA TRP A 139 -17.23 -11.94 -15.70
C TRP A 139 -16.29 -13.06 -15.23
N ARG A 140 -16.71 -14.34 -15.37
CA ARG A 140 -15.90 -15.52 -15.02
C ARG A 140 -14.69 -15.64 -15.92
N TYR A 141 -14.90 -15.55 -17.24
CA TYR A 141 -13.82 -15.57 -18.23
C TYR A 141 -12.92 -14.33 -18.13
N ALA A 142 -13.48 -13.16 -17.82
CA ALA A 142 -12.68 -11.95 -17.65
C ALA A 142 -11.61 -12.10 -16.55
N MET A 143 -11.85 -12.92 -15.52
CA MET A 143 -10.88 -13.17 -14.43
C MET A 143 -9.69 -14.04 -14.85
N ILE A 144 -9.78 -14.72 -16.01
CA ILE A 144 -8.64 -15.46 -16.58
C ILE A 144 -7.51 -14.49 -16.97
N VAL A 145 -7.87 -13.29 -17.45
CA VAL A 145 -6.88 -12.30 -17.90
C VAL A 145 -5.93 -11.87 -16.78
N PRO A 146 -6.39 -11.36 -15.61
CA PRO A 146 -5.48 -11.02 -14.52
C PRO A 146 -4.73 -12.25 -13.99
N GLY A 147 -5.35 -13.44 -13.97
CA GLY A 147 -4.66 -14.67 -13.60
C GLY A 147 -3.48 -14.98 -14.54
N ALA A 148 -3.70 -14.89 -15.85
CA ALA A 148 -2.65 -15.09 -16.86
C ALA A 148 -1.55 -14.01 -16.75
N MET A 149 -1.92 -12.76 -16.53
CA MET A 149 -0.97 -11.68 -16.30
C MET A 149 -0.07 -11.96 -15.08
N MET A 150 -0.59 -12.52 -13.99
CA MET A 150 0.21 -12.90 -12.85
C MET A 150 1.24 -13.98 -13.19
N LEU A 151 0.89 -14.98 -14.02
CA LEU A 151 1.84 -16.01 -14.49
C LEU A 151 2.92 -15.42 -15.39
N ILE A 152 2.54 -14.52 -16.31
CA ILE A 152 3.49 -13.81 -17.17
C ILE A 152 4.47 -12.99 -16.30
N VAL A 153 3.96 -12.23 -15.34
CA VAL A 153 4.81 -11.44 -14.44
C VAL A 153 5.70 -12.34 -13.58
N ALA A 154 5.20 -13.48 -13.09
CA ALA A 154 6.02 -14.44 -12.35
C ALA A 154 7.17 -14.98 -13.21
N PHE A 155 6.91 -15.29 -14.49
CA PHE A 155 7.92 -15.73 -15.46
C PHE A 155 8.96 -14.62 -15.74
N LEU A 156 8.51 -13.39 -16.00
CA LEU A 156 9.39 -12.24 -16.20
C LEU A 156 10.25 -11.98 -14.96
N TYR A 157 9.64 -12.07 -13.78
CA TYR A 157 10.36 -11.91 -12.51
C TYR A 157 11.41 -13.00 -12.33
N TYR A 158 11.09 -14.24 -12.68
CA TYR A 158 12.04 -15.35 -12.67
C TYR A 158 13.21 -15.11 -13.63
N LYS A 159 12.95 -14.65 -14.86
CA LYS A 159 13.95 -14.53 -15.92
C LYS A 159 14.85 -13.31 -15.75
N PHE A 160 14.30 -12.17 -15.32
CA PHE A 160 14.96 -10.87 -15.42
C PHE A 160 15.40 -10.28 -14.06
N THR A 161 15.06 -10.89 -12.93
CA THR A 161 15.42 -10.33 -11.63
C THR A 161 16.38 -11.24 -10.84
N LYS A 162 17.12 -10.62 -9.91
CA LYS A 162 17.93 -11.29 -8.89
C LYS A 162 17.53 -10.77 -7.53
N ASP A 163 17.88 -11.47 -6.45
CA ASP A 163 17.57 -11.03 -5.08
C ASP A 163 18.31 -9.75 -4.69
N THR A 164 19.53 -9.58 -5.21
CA THR A 164 20.41 -8.43 -4.94
C THR A 164 21.19 -8.06 -6.21
N PRO A 165 21.84 -6.88 -6.27
CA PRO A 165 22.68 -6.49 -7.41
C PRO A 165 23.83 -7.47 -7.70
N ILE A 166 24.32 -8.19 -6.69
CA ILE A 166 25.45 -9.12 -6.80
C ILE A 166 25.03 -10.57 -7.07
N GLY A 167 23.76 -10.91 -6.94
CA GLY A 167 23.25 -12.27 -7.22
C GLY A 167 22.07 -12.68 -6.36
N ASN A 168 21.63 -13.94 -6.51
CA ASN A 168 20.59 -14.53 -5.69
C ASN A 168 21.17 -14.99 -4.35
N TYR A 169 20.33 -15.08 -3.33
CA TYR A 169 20.75 -15.49 -1.98
C TYR A 169 21.53 -16.80 -1.95
N ASP A 170 21.15 -17.79 -2.78
CA ASP A 170 21.87 -19.07 -2.86
C ASP A 170 23.24 -18.92 -3.53
N GLU A 171 23.39 -18.00 -4.49
CA GLU A 171 24.65 -17.75 -5.22
C GLU A 171 25.68 -17.00 -4.35
N ILE A 172 25.21 -16.13 -3.44
CA ILE A 172 26.07 -15.34 -2.56
C ILE A 172 26.33 -15.99 -1.20
N GLY A 173 26.10 -17.29 -1.08
CA GLY A 173 26.37 -18.05 0.14
C GLY A 173 25.38 -17.81 1.30
N ARG A 174 24.27 -17.11 1.05
CA ARG A 174 23.20 -16.87 2.02
C ARG A 174 22.31 -18.11 2.13
N THR A 175 22.90 -19.23 2.55
CA THR A 175 22.21 -20.53 2.71
C THR A 175 21.31 -20.53 3.95
N LYS A 176 20.45 -21.59 4.09
CA LYS A 176 19.62 -21.77 5.29
C LYS A 176 20.45 -21.79 6.59
N ALA A 177 21.67 -22.30 6.54
CA ALA A 177 22.58 -22.41 7.71
C ALA A 177 23.16 -21.06 8.13
N THR A 178 23.36 -20.14 7.18
CA THR A 178 23.90 -18.78 7.43
C THR A 178 22.81 -17.73 7.62
N ARG A 179 21.54 -18.10 7.50
CA ARG A 179 20.40 -17.20 7.74
C ARG A 179 20.29 -16.92 9.23
N GLU A 180 20.52 -15.70 9.62
CA GLU A 180 20.21 -15.27 10.98
C GLU A 180 18.74 -15.56 11.28
N LYS A 181 18.46 -16.11 12.48
CA LYS A 181 17.09 -16.29 12.94
C LYS A 181 16.42 -14.92 12.96
N THR A 182 15.16 -14.88 12.52
CA THR A 182 14.37 -13.63 12.60
C THR A 182 14.36 -13.17 14.05
N ASP A 183 14.96 -12.03 14.30
CA ASP A 183 15.00 -11.45 15.63
C ASP A 183 13.69 -10.72 15.91
N TYR A 184 12.82 -11.33 16.72
CA TYR A 184 11.56 -10.72 17.13
C TYR A 184 11.72 -9.64 18.20
N SER A 185 12.92 -9.44 18.76
CA SER A 185 13.18 -8.33 19.67
C SER A 185 12.93 -6.98 19.01
N ILE A 186 12.99 -6.93 17.68
CA ILE A 186 12.64 -5.74 16.90
C ILE A 186 11.20 -5.26 17.13
N LEU A 187 10.29 -6.11 17.57
CA LEU A 187 8.92 -5.70 17.93
C LEU A 187 8.88 -4.78 19.15
N ALA A 188 9.92 -4.76 19.97
CA ALA A 188 10.09 -3.79 21.06
C ALA A 188 10.55 -2.41 20.56
N ASP A 189 11.00 -2.30 19.32
CA ASP A 189 11.43 -1.02 18.74
C ASP A 189 10.24 -0.12 18.42
N TRP A 190 10.04 0.89 19.23
CA TRP A 190 8.96 1.86 19.07
C TRP A 190 8.95 2.57 17.71
N ARG A 191 10.11 2.71 17.06
CA ARG A 191 10.23 3.35 15.75
C ARG A 191 9.42 2.62 14.68
N ILE A 192 9.33 1.31 14.78
CA ILE A 192 8.53 0.46 13.86
C ILE A 192 7.04 0.77 14.02
N TRP A 193 6.58 0.88 15.25
CA TRP A 193 5.17 1.18 15.54
C TRP A 193 4.81 2.62 15.15
N ALA A 194 5.71 3.58 15.40
CA ALA A 194 5.52 4.95 14.94
C ALA A 194 5.37 5.03 13.41
N LEU A 195 6.19 4.29 12.65
CA LEU A 195 6.08 4.21 11.20
C LEU A 195 4.82 3.44 10.75
N MET A 196 4.42 2.39 11.48
CA MET A 196 3.17 1.67 11.24
C MET A 196 1.97 2.61 11.41
N PHE A 197 1.92 3.40 12.49
CA PHE A 197 0.87 4.38 12.69
C PHE A 197 0.92 5.51 11.63
N ALA A 198 2.10 6.02 11.29
CA ALA A 198 2.24 6.99 10.22
C ALA A 198 1.67 6.47 8.89
N TYR A 199 2.00 5.23 8.53
CA TYR A 199 1.50 4.61 7.31
C TYR A 199 0.02 4.26 7.39
N ALA A 200 -0.50 3.95 8.59
CA ALA A 200 -1.93 3.79 8.83
C ALA A 200 -2.69 5.10 8.57
N MET A 201 -2.10 6.24 8.90
CA MET A 201 -2.71 7.55 8.63
C MET A 201 -2.72 7.86 7.13
N CYS A 202 -1.54 7.95 6.49
CA CYS A 202 -1.47 8.38 5.11
C CYS A 202 -2.03 7.33 4.12
N PHE A 203 -1.61 6.07 4.17
CA PHE A 203 -2.12 5.04 3.26
C PHE A 203 -3.54 4.59 3.62
N GLY A 204 -3.88 4.55 4.91
CA GLY A 204 -5.23 4.26 5.36
C GLY A 204 -6.23 5.31 4.89
N MET A 205 -5.88 6.60 4.97
CA MET A 205 -6.70 7.68 4.41
C MET A 205 -6.78 7.62 2.88
N GLU A 206 -5.69 7.25 2.20
CA GLU A 206 -5.71 7.05 0.75
C GLU A 206 -6.76 6.01 0.34
N ILE A 207 -6.70 4.81 0.93
CA ILE A 207 -7.67 3.73 0.66
C ILE A 207 -9.10 4.20 0.96
N THR A 208 -9.29 4.89 2.07
CA THR A 208 -10.61 5.36 2.51
C THR A 208 -11.15 6.38 1.53
N PHE A 209 -10.35 7.38 1.16
CA PHE A 209 -10.77 8.43 0.26
C PHE A 209 -11.09 7.90 -1.14
N ASP A 210 -10.29 6.98 -1.67
CA ASP A 210 -10.56 6.32 -2.95
C ASP A 210 -11.94 5.61 -2.99
N ASN A 211 -12.42 5.15 -1.83
CA ASN A 211 -13.72 4.49 -1.72
C ASN A 211 -14.90 5.45 -1.47
N VAL A 212 -14.68 6.58 -0.80
CA VAL A 212 -15.78 7.45 -0.35
C VAL A 212 -15.87 8.78 -1.08
N ALA A 213 -14.78 9.24 -1.74
CA ALA A 213 -14.71 10.58 -2.34
C ALA A 213 -15.84 10.85 -3.34
N SER A 214 -16.09 9.91 -4.25
CA SER A 214 -17.13 10.06 -5.27
C SER A 214 -18.53 10.20 -4.64
N LEU A 215 -18.82 9.41 -3.60
CA LEU A 215 -20.08 9.51 -2.87
C LEU A 215 -20.19 10.84 -2.13
N HIS A 216 -19.13 11.26 -1.45
CA HIS A 216 -19.09 12.55 -0.75
C HIS A 216 -19.36 13.71 -1.71
N PHE A 217 -18.75 13.72 -2.91
CA PHE A 217 -18.98 14.77 -3.91
C PHE A 217 -20.43 14.80 -4.44
N VAL A 218 -21.04 13.62 -4.65
CA VAL A 218 -22.44 13.53 -5.05
C VAL A 218 -23.35 14.00 -3.92
N ASP A 219 -23.15 13.51 -2.71
CA ASP A 219 -24.04 13.77 -1.58
C ASP A 219 -23.95 15.20 -1.07
N THR A 220 -22.74 15.76 -0.98
CA THR A 220 -22.49 17.09 -0.39
C THR A 220 -22.61 18.20 -1.41
N PHE A 221 -21.98 18.04 -2.58
CA PHE A 221 -21.91 19.10 -3.60
C PHE A 221 -22.88 18.89 -4.77
N LYS A 222 -23.72 17.83 -4.71
CA LYS A 222 -24.74 17.51 -5.75
C LYS A 222 -24.15 17.35 -7.15
N LEU A 223 -22.92 16.90 -7.26
CA LEU A 223 -22.30 16.65 -8.56
C LEU A 223 -22.93 15.46 -9.27
N SER A 224 -22.85 15.45 -10.59
CA SER A 224 -23.14 14.24 -11.37
C SER A 224 -22.16 13.13 -11.02
N GLN A 225 -22.57 11.89 -11.17
CA GLN A 225 -21.73 10.73 -10.88
C GLN A 225 -20.43 10.74 -11.71
N SER A 226 -20.50 11.21 -12.96
CA SER A 226 -19.32 11.33 -13.84
C SER A 226 -18.32 12.38 -13.32
N SER A 227 -18.81 13.59 -12.93
CA SER A 227 -17.96 14.63 -12.38
C SER A 227 -17.35 14.25 -11.04
N ALA A 228 -18.13 13.60 -10.16
CA ALA A 228 -17.66 13.10 -8.88
C ALA A 228 -16.58 12.01 -9.06
N GLY A 229 -16.79 11.10 -10.00
CA GLY A 229 -15.81 10.09 -10.35
C GLY A 229 -14.52 10.66 -10.95
N PHE A 230 -14.63 11.68 -11.79
CA PHE A 230 -13.46 12.39 -12.35
C PHE A 230 -12.58 12.99 -11.25
N TRP A 231 -13.15 13.73 -10.31
CA TRP A 231 -12.38 14.38 -9.24
C TRP A 231 -11.82 13.39 -8.22
N ALA A 232 -12.55 12.30 -7.92
CA ALA A 232 -12.01 11.18 -7.15
C ALA A 232 -10.82 10.53 -7.88
N GLY A 233 -10.91 10.39 -9.21
CA GLY A 233 -9.81 9.91 -10.04
C GLY A 233 -8.57 10.81 -10.04
N VAL A 234 -8.76 12.15 -10.04
CA VAL A 234 -7.65 13.12 -9.92
C VAL A 234 -6.86 12.90 -8.63
N PHE A 235 -7.54 12.66 -7.50
CA PHE A 235 -6.86 12.30 -6.25
C PHE A 235 -5.99 11.05 -6.42
N GLY A 236 -6.52 9.98 -7.01
CA GLY A 236 -5.77 8.74 -7.26
C GLY A 236 -4.58 8.96 -8.19
N PHE A 237 -4.77 9.77 -9.24
CA PHE A 237 -3.74 10.07 -10.25
C PHE A 237 -2.51 10.80 -9.67
N MET A 238 -2.69 11.56 -8.60
CA MET A 238 -1.57 12.22 -7.90
C MET A 238 -0.51 11.24 -7.38
N ASN A 239 -0.81 9.95 -7.24
CA ASN A 239 0.16 8.91 -6.87
C ASN A 239 1.37 8.82 -7.82
N LEU A 240 1.18 9.16 -9.10
CA LEU A 240 2.23 9.11 -10.10
C LEU A 240 3.45 9.95 -9.72
N PHE A 241 3.23 11.15 -9.20
CA PHE A 241 4.30 12.12 -8.95
C PHE A 241 4.45 12.48 -7.48
N ALA A 242 3.36 12.64 -6.71
CA ALA A 242 3.45 13.13 -5.35
C ALA A 242 4.14 12.13 -4.41
N ARG A 243 3.88 10.83 -4.58
CA ARG A 243 4.55 9.80 -3.80
C ARG A 243 6.05 9.74 -4.11
N ALA A 244 6.42 9.80 -5.40
CA ALA A 244 7.81 9.89 -5.83
C ALA A 244 8.51 11.13 -5.27
N LEU A 245 7.83 12.30 -5.32
CA LEU A 245 8.33 13.55 -4.76
C LEU A 245 8.63 13.41 -3.27
N GLY A 246 7.76 12.75 -2.50
CA GLY A 246 7.97 12.46 -1.08
C GLY A 246 9.26 11.66 -0.83
N GLY A 247 9.55 10.66 -1.66
CA GLY A 247 10.78 9.88 -1.60
C GLY A 247 12.02 10.73 -1.93
N VAL A 248 11.97 11.51 -3.02
CA VAL A 248 13.06 12.41 -3.43
C VAL A 248 13.40 13.42 -2.33
N VAL A 249 12.36 14.09 -1.78
CA VAL A 249 12.56 15.07 -0.71
C VAL A 249 13.09 14.40 0.54
N SER A 250 12.58 13.20 0.89
CA SER A 250 13.07 12.41 2.02
C SER A 250 14.56 12.05 1.87
N ASP A 251 14.99 11.64 0.68
CA ASP A 251 16.39 11.31 0.44
C ASP A 251 17.29 12.55 0.48
N LYS A 252 16.86 13.68 -0.11
CA LYS A 252 17.59 14.96 -0.04
C LYS A 252 17.71 15.50 1.40
N VAL A 253 16.64 15.39 2.19
CA VAL A 253 16.69 15.81 3.60
C VAL A 253 17.56 14.84 4.39
N GLY A 254 17.46 13.54 4.10
CA GLY A 254 18.28 12.51 4.73
C GLY A 254 19.76 12.65 4.48
N SER A 255 20.19 13.11 3.29
CA SER A 255 21.58 13.36 2.96
C SER A 255 22.19 14.53 3.75
N LYS A 256 21.37 15.54 4.13
CA LYS A 256 21.81 16.72 4.89
C LYS A 256 21.64 16.58 6.40
N HIS A 257 20.55 15.99 6.84
CA HIS A 257 20.13 15.97 8.26
C HIS A 257 19.97 14.56 8.83
N GLY A 258 20.37 13.53 8.08
CA GLY A 258 20.30 12.13 8.50
C GLY A 258 18.85 11.64 8.76
N MET A 259 18.75 10.58 9.55
CA MET A 259 17.46 9.95 9.88
C MET A 259 16.54 10.86 10.71
N LYS A 260 17.11 11.74 11.53
CA LYS A 260 16.31 12.73 12.27
C LYS A 260 15.56 13.67 11.33
N GLY A 261 16.26 14.17 10.28
CA GLY A 261 15.65 15.03 9.27
C GLY A 261 14.51 14.33 8.51
N LYS A 262 14.69 13.04 8.16
CA LYS A 262 13.62 12.24 7.52
C LYS A 262 12.40 12.12 8.44
N GLY A 263 12.58 11.89 9.75
CA GLY A 263 11.50 11.83 10.72
C GLY A 263 10.74 13.15 10.85
N PHE A 264 11.44 14.28 10.96
CA PHE A 264 10.81 15.61 10.99
C PHE A 264 10.03 15.92 9.71
N LEU A 265 10.57 15.56 8.55
CA LEU A 265 9.89 15.73 7.27
C LEU A 265 8.58 14.93 7.24
N LEU A 266 8.62 13.65 7.67
CA LEU A 266 7.42 12.81 7.73
C LEU A 266 6.38 13.40 8.68
N ALA A 267 6.78 13.86 9.87
CA ALA A 267 5.88 14.50 10.82
C ALA A 267 5.25 15.77 10.23
N ALA A 268 6.04 16.63 9.56
CA ALA A 268 5.52 17.84 8.91
C ALA A 268 4.50 17.50 7.80
N MET A 269 4.76 16.48 6.98
CA MET A 269 3.83 16.03 5.95
C MET A 269 2.52 15.51 6.54
N LEU A 270 2.58 14.70 7.61
CA LEU A 270 1.39 14.22 8.31
C LEU A 270 0.61 15.38 8.95
N LEU A 271 1.29 16.37 9.53
CA LEU A 271 0.61 17.54 10.08
C LEU A 271 -0.17 18.30 9.01
N LEU A 272 0.48 18.59 7.89
CA LEU A 272 -0.15 19.31 6.76
C LEU A 272 -1.27 18.46 6.11
N GLU A 273 -1.13 17.15 6.05
CA GLU A 273 -2.18 16.22 5.66
C GLU A 273 -3.39 16.35 6.59
N GLY A 274 -3.19 16.24 7.91
CA GLY A 274 -4.28 16.30 8.89
C GLY A 274 -5.01 17.66 8.87
N VAL A 275 -4.27 18.77 8.81
CA VAL A 275 -4.85 20.11 8.64
C VAL A 275 -5.63 20.21 7.35
N GLY A 276 -5.06 19.73 6.23
CA GLY A 276 -5.72 19.77 4.93
C GLY A 276 -7.00 18.93 4.87
N ILE A 277 -7.05 17.79 5.56
CA ILE A 277 -8.26 16.95 5.68
C ILE A 277 -9.35 17.71 6.46
N ILE A 278 -9.02 18.40 7.55
CA ILE A 278 -9.98 19.20 8.33
C ILE A 278 -10.52 20.37 7.50
N LEU A 279 -9.65 21.05 6.76
CA LEU A 279 -10.06 22.14 5.85
C LEU A 279 -10.98 21.61 4.73
N PHE A 280 -10.66 20.44 4.16
CA PHE A 280 -11.50 19.77 3.18
C PHE A 280 -12.88 19.43 3.74
N ALA A 281 -12.94 18.87 4.96
CA ALA A 281 -14.19 18.50 5.62
C ALA A 281 -15.14 19.71 5.79
N ASN A 282 -14.58 20.90 6.05
CA ASN A 282 -15.33 22.12 6.33
C ASN A 282 -15.43 23.07 5.10
N ALA A 283 -15.08 22.59 3.91
CA ALA A 283 -15.12 23.41 2.71
C ALA A 283 -16.57 23.76 2.31
N GLY A 284 -16.94 25.02 2.41
CA GLY A 284 -18.30 25.52 2.11
C GLY A 284 -18.64 25.58 0.63
N SER A 285 -17.68 25.36 -0.27
CA SER A 285 -17.90 25.36 -1.72
C SER A 285 -17.10 24.24 -2.39
N PHE A 286 -17.60 23.77 -3.53
CA PHE A 286 -16.93 22.71 -4.30
C PHE A 286 -15.50 23.12 -4.73
N GLY A 287 -15.32 24.36 -5.22
CA GLY A 287 -14.00 24.83 -5.62
C GLY A 287 -12.99 24.83 -4.47
N LEU A 288 -13.40 25.27 -3.27
CA LEU A 288 -12.57 25.21 -2.07
C LEU A 288 -12.26 23.76 -1.66
N ALA A 289 -13.27 22.88 -1.74
CA ALA A 289 -13.08 21.46 -1.45
C ALA A 289 -12.01 20.83 -2.38
N ILE A 290 -12.01 21.15 -3.68
CA ILE A 290 -11.00 20.65 -4.62
C ILE A 290 -9.60 21.19 -4.27
N VAL A 291 -9.45 22.47 -3.96
CA VAL A 291 -8.15 23.03 -3.55
C VAL A 291 -7.63 22.34 -2.28
N CYS A 292 -8.49 22.19 -1.27
CA CYS A 292 -8.12 21.48 -0.04
C CYS A 292 -7.80 20.00 -0.31
N MET A 293 -8.58 19.32 -1.17
CA MET A 293 -8.32 17.93 -1.57
C MET A 293 -6.96 17.79 -2.23
N LEU A 294 -6.64 18.62 -3.21
CA LEU A 294 -5.34 18.56 -3.88
C LEU A 294 -4.18 18.84 -2.92
N SER A 295 -4.39 19.77 -1.99
CA SER A 295 -3.40 20.12 -0.97
C SER A 295 -3.13 18.93 -0.03
N PHE A 296 -4.16 18.38 0.62
CA PHE A 296 -3.93 17.25 1.52
C PHE A 296 -3.47 15.99 0.77
N ALA A 297 -3.97 15.75 -0.44
CA ALA A 297 -3.54 14.63 -1.28
C ALA A 297 -2.03 14.69 -1.59
N LEU A 298 -1.51 15.89 -1.85
CA LEU A 298 -0.07 16.07 -2.05
C LEU A 298 0.72 15.61 -0.83
N PHE A 299 0.40 16.12 0.36
CA PHE A 299 1.12 15.79 1.58
C PHE A 299 0.92 14.33 2.01
N LEU A 300 -0.29 13.79 1.88
CA LEU A 300 -0.62 12.40 2.12
C LEU A 300 0.25 11.45 1.28
N LYS A 301 0.31 11.70 -0.03
CA LYS A 301 1.10 10.85 -0.93
C LYS A 301 2.59 11.05 -0.77
N MET A 302 3.04 12.26 -0.45
CA MET A 302 4.43 12.51 -0.05
C MET A 302 4.77 11.79 1.26
N ALA A 303 3.88 11.77 2.27
CA ALA A 303 4.07 11.03 3.51
C ALA A 303 4.18 9.51 3.26
N ASN A 304 3.38 8.96 2.34
CA ASN A 304 3.52 7.57 1.89
C ASN A 304 4.92 7.27 1.35
N GLY A 305 5.46 8.14 0.50
CA GLY A 305 6.81 8.00 -0.06
C GLY A 305 7.90 8.17 1.00
N ALA A 306 7.78 9.17 1.87
CA ALA A 306 8.72 9.46 2.94
C ALA A 306 8.79 8.34 3.99
N THR A 307 7.66 7.71 4.32
CA THR A 307 7.62 6.56 5.24
C THR A 307 8.52 5.43 4.75
N TYR A 308 8.39 5.02 3.50
CA TYR A 308 9.26 3.99 2.91
C TYR A 308 10.67 4.50 2.57
N GLY A 309 10.90 5.79 2.67
CA GLY A 309 12.24 6.40 2.71
C GLY A 309 12.96 6.20 4.05
N ILE A 310 12.23 5.81 5.12
CA ILE A 310 12.76 5.55 6.48
C ILE A 310 12.81 4.05 6.79
N VAL A 311 11.76 3.30 6.45
CA VAL A 311 11.57 1.87 6.78
C VAL A 311 12.82 1.02 6.58
N PRO A 312 13.54 1.06 5.42
CA PRO A 312 14.68 0.18 5.19
C PRO A 312 15.89 0.43 6.09
N PHE A 313 15.91 1.56 6.79
CA PHE A 313 17.03 1.99 7.65
C PHE A 313 16.79 1.73 9.14
N ILE A 314 15.60 1.27 9.53
CA ILE A 314 15.29 0.97 10.94
C ILE A 314 16.02 -0.28 11.40
N ASN A 315 15.96 -1.35 10.59
CA ASN A 315 16.69 -2.58 10.83
C ASN A 315 17.08 -3.21 9.48
N GLU A 316 18.36 -3.06 9.10
CA GLU A 316 18.86 -3.54 7.80
C GLU A 316 18.86 -5.09 7.69
N LYS A 317 18.84 -5.81 8.82
CA LYS A 317 18.79 -7.29 8.84
C LYS A 317 17.39 -7.85 8.63
N ASN A 318 16.35 -7.12 9.06
CA ASN A 318 14.96 -7.55 9.04
C ASN A 318 14.05 -6.57 8.27
N VAL A 319 14.54 -6.04 7.15
CA VAL A 319 13.80 -5.04 6.32
C VAL A 319 12.42 -5.56 5.89
N GLY A 320 12.32 -6.87 5.57
CA GLY A 320 11.08 -7.49 5.15
C GLY A 320 10.04 -7.50 6.26
N LEU A 321 10.43 -7.91 7.47
CA LEU A 321 9.53 -7.92 8.64
C LEU A 321 9.06 -6.49 8.98
N VAL A 322 9.98 -5.51 9.02
CA VAL A 322 9.63 -4.09 9.26
C VAL A 322 8.67 -3.58 8.18
N SER A 323 8.98 -3.83 6.90
CA SER A 323 8.12 -3.43 5.78
C SER A 323 6.74 -4.10 5.85
N GLY A 324 6.69 -5.35 6.32
CA GLY A 324 5.44 -6.10 6.52
C GLY A 324 4.56 -5.47 7.58
N ILE A 325 5.13 -5.14 8.75
CA ILE A 325 4.42 -4.50 9.87
C ILE A 325 3.90 -3.12 9.45
N VAL A 326 4.76 -2.29 8.89
CA VAL A 326 4.38 -0.94 8.44
C VAL A 326 3.31 -1.02 7.34
N GLY A 327 3.51 -1.90 6.36
CA GLY A 327 2.54 -2.12 5.29
C GLY A 327 1.18 -2.64 5.77
N ALA A 328 1.17 -3.53 6.77
CA ALA A 328 -0.06 -4.01 7.41
C ALA A 328 -0.81 -2.87 8.10
N GLY A 329 -0.07 -1.94 8.74
CA GLY A 329 -0.62 -0.73 9.37
C GLY A 329 -1.46 0.10 8.41
N GLY A 330 -0.99 0.30 7.17
CA GLY A 330 -1.75 1.05 6.16
C GLY A 330 -3.13 0.47 5.85
N ASN A 331 -3.21 -0.86 5.68
CA ASN A 331 -4.51 -1.52 5.49
C ASN A 331 -5.39 -1.48 6.75
N LEU A 332 -4.78 -1.63 7.92
CA LEU A 332 -5.49 -1.50 9.20
C LEU A 332 -6.10 -0.09 9.34
N GLY A 333 -5.33 0.96 9.00
CA GLY A 333 -5.83 2.34 8.97
C GLY A 333 -7.05 2.51 8.06
N GLY A 334 -6.97 2.02 6.82
CA GLY A 334 -8.11 2.07 5.88
C GLY A 334 -9.33 1.32 6.39
N MET A 335 -9.14 0.17 7.04
CA MET A 335 -10.23 -0.57 7.66
C MET A 335 -10.87 0.21 8.82
N LEU A 336 -10.06 0.76 9.72
CA LEU A 336 -10.55 1.52 10.88
C LEU A 336 -11.28 2.80 10.46
N PHE A 337 -10.73 3.56 9.50
CA PHE A 337 -11.40 4.74 8.97
C PHE A 337 -12.68 4.42 8.24
N GLY A 338 -12.74 3.28 7.54
CA GLY A 338 -13.96 2.80 6.88
C GLY A 338 -15.14 2.62 7.84
N PHE A 339 -14.90 2.28 9.11
CA PHE A 339 -15.97 2.16 10.12
C PHE A 339 -16.64 3.51 10.43
N LEU A 340 -15.90 4.63 10.36
CA LEU A 340 -16.48 5.96 10.56
C LEU A 340 -17.56 6.26 9.52
N PHE A 341 -17.32 5.89 8.26
CA PHE A 341 -18.27 6.11 7.16
C PHE A 341 -19.41 5.07 7.10
N LYS A 342 -19.29 3.98 7.84
CA LYS A 342 -20.37 2.99 7.98
C LYS A 342 -21.43 3.40 9.01
N SER A 343 -21.05 4.25 9.98
CA SER A 343 -21.96 4.70 11.05
C SER A 343 -23.01 5.67 10.50
N LYS A 344 -24.27 5.45 10.86
CA LYS A 344 -25.37 6.34 10.46
C LYS A 344 -25.40 7.64 11.27
N SER A 345 -24.73 7.68 12.43
CA SER A 345 -24.68 8.83 13.33
C SER A 345 -23.52 9.78 13.06
N ILE A 346 -22.57 9.40 12.19
CA ILE A 346 -21.38 10.19 11.85
C ILE A 346 -21.56 10.75 10.45
N THR A 347 -21.50 12.07 10.33
CA THR A 347 -21.54 12.75 9.03
C THR A 347 -20.19 12.65 8.31
N TYR A 348 -20.14 12.98 7.01
CA TYR A 348 -18.87 13.08 6.27
C TYR A 348 -17.91 14.10 6.91
N VAL A 349 -18.45 15.22 7.36
CA VAL A 349 -17.68 16.29 8.02
C VAL A 349 -17.05 15.77 9.30
N ASP A 350 -17.84 15.09 10.16
CA ASP A 350 -17.33 14.51 11.40
C ASP A 350 -16.27 13.46 11.13
N ALA A 351 -16.53 12.54 10.19
CA ALA A 351 -15.60 11.46 9.86
C ALA A 351 -14.24 12.01 9.39
N PHE A 352 -14.24 12.92 8.43
CA PHE A 352 -13.00 13.54 7.96
C PHE A 352 -12.32 14.37 9.04
N THR A 353 -13.07 15.08 9.88
CA THR A 353 -12.53 15.86 11.01
C THR A 353 -11.84 14.94 12.01
N TYR A 354 -12.47 13.82 12.41
CA TYR A 354 -11.87 12.84 13.33
C TYR A 354 -10.60 12.22 12.73
N ILE A 355 -10.62 11.90 11.44
CA ILE A 355 -9.43 11.39 10.75
C ILE A 355 -8.33 12.45 10.77
N GLY A 356 -8.63 13.68 10.40
CA GLY A 356 -7.64 14.77 10.39
C GLY A 356 -6.99 15.00 11.76
N ILE A 357 -7.79 15.01 12.82
CA ILE A 357 -7.28 15.11 14.22
C ILE A 357 -6.39 13.91 14.54
N THR A 358 -6.80 12.70 14.19
CA THR A 358 -6.01 11.48 14.45
C THR A 358 -4.66 11.52 13.72
N VAL A 359 -4.66 11.98 12.47
CA VAL A 359 -3.43 12.18 11.67
C VAL A 359 -2.51 13.19 12.35
N MET A 360 -3.02 14.31 12.87
CA MET A 360 -2.23 15.31 13.58
C MET A 360 -1.65 14.75 14.88
N VAL A 361 -2.41 13.94 15.65
CA VAL A 361 -1.90 13.26 16.84
C VAL A 361 -0.76 12.32 16.50
N VAL A 362 -0.91 11.52 15.44
CA VAL A 362 0.16 10.62 14.98
C VAL A 362 1.36 11.42 14.46
N SER A 363 1.15 12.57 13.81
CA SER A 363 2.24 13.49 13.44
C SER A 363 3.08 13.87 14.67
N ALA A 364 2.45 14.22 15.79
CA ALA A 364 3.15 14.55 17.03
C ALA A 364 3.93 13.34 17.58
N VAL A 365 3.36 12.12 17.50
CA VAL A 365 4.07 10.88 17.87
C VAL A 365 5.30 10.67 17.01
N VAL A 366 5.19 10.85 15.70
CA VAL A 366 6.32 10.73 14.76
C VAL A 366 7.39 11.80 15.04
N PHE A 367 6.97 13.03 15.34
CA PHE A 367 7.87 14.14 15.66
C PHE A 367 8.74 13.87 16.89
N VAL A 368 8.18 13.29 17.95
CA VAL A 368 8.93 12.97 19.18
C VAL A 368 9.74 11.68 19.06
N THR A 369 9.46 10.86 18.03
CA THR A 369 10.18 9.61 17.79
C THR A 369 11.59 9.90 17.27
N LYS A 370 12.61 9.44 18.02
CA LYS A 370 14.03 9.61 17.66
C LYS A 370 14.42 8.56 16.63
N PHE A 371 14.31 8.89 15.33
CA PHE A 371 14.84 8.03 14.30
C PHE A 371 16.37 8.13 14.24
N LYS A 372 17.04 7.08 14.71
CA LYS A 372 18.50 6.89 14.58
C LYS A 372 18.74 5.67 13.69
N LYS A 373 19.93 5.57 13.07
CA LYS A 373 20.37 4.30 12.48
C LYS A 373 20.48 3.24 13.57
N SER A 374 20.34 1.97 13.21
CA SER A 374 20.61 0.86 14.14
C SER A 374 22.08 0.90 14.57
N GLU A 375 22.36 0.71 15.86
CA GLU A 375 23.72 0.69 16.42
C GLU A 375 24.65 -0.31 15.70
N ALA A 376 24.09 -1.43 15.21
CA ALA A 376 24.82 -2.39 14.38
C ALA A 376 25.39 -1.79 13.08
N THR A 377 24.81 -0.71 12.57
CA THR A 377 25.28 -0.01 11.36
C THR A 377 26.35 1.03 11.69
N GLU A 378 26.33 1.62 12.88
CA GLU A 378 27.37 2.52 13.36
C GLU A 378 28.68 1.74 13.59
N PHE A 379 28.61 0.58 14.22
CA PHE A 379 29.78 -0.29 14.48
C PHE A 379 30.52 -0.71 13.19
N VAL A 380 29.79 -1.07 12.15
CA VAL A 380 30.35 -1.48 10.85
C VAL A 380 30.96 -0.29 10.07
N LEU A 381 30.50 0.92 10.32
CA LEU A 381 31.07 2.13 9.72
C LEU A 381 32.35 2.54 10.44
N GLU A 382 32.36 2.48 11.77
CA GLU A 382 33.57 2.73 12.57
C GLU A 382 34.70 1.71 12.29
N GLU A 383 34.36 0.39 12.15
CA GLU A 383 35.34 -0.62 11.73
C GLU A 383 35.91 -0.36 10.33
N LYS A 384 35.08 0.12 9.40
CA LYS A 384 35.54 0.46 8.04
C LYS A 384 36.34 1.74 7.98
N GLU A 385 36.03 2.74 8.78
CA GLU A 385 36.82 3.96 8.88
C GLU A 385 38.15 3.70 9.56
N MET A 386 38.19 2.83 10.59
CA MET A 386 39.45 2.40 11.22
C MET A 386 40.29 1.47 10.33
N ALA A 387 39.67 0.75 9.38
CA ALA A 387 40.40 -0.10 8.44
C ALA A 387 40.95 0.66 7.22
N VAL A 388 40.60 1.93 7.04
CA VAL A 388 41.03 2.82 5.93
C VAL A 388 41.96 3.91 6.43
N ALA A 389 42.06 4.14 7.75
CA ALA A 389 43.02 4.99 8.43
C ALA A 389 44.30 4.19 8.80
#